data_a8d646aadcbf4d08738118a700c27ff4
#
_entry.id   a8d646aadcbf4d08738118a700c27ff4
#
_cell.length_a   1.000
_cell.length_b   1.000
_cell.length_c   1.000
_cell.angle_alpha   90.00
_cell.angle_beta   90.00
_cell.angle_gamma   90.00
#
_symmetry.space_group_name_H-M   'P 1'
#
loop_
_entity.id
_entity.type
_entity.pdbx_description
1 polymer ?
#
loop_
_entity_poly.entity_id
_entity_poly.type
_entity_poly.pdbx_seq_one_letter_code
_entity_poly.pdbx_strand_id
1 'polypeptide(L)'
;MTVATALPRLRPPDSPADWRQRVARAFSRAAPRYARLAVAQCALGEHLWSRLPARADAILDLGCGPGHWSARLAERYGERCAVAGLDLAPGMLEQARRRHGERIRWLCADAAALPLPDADLDLLFSNLALQWCPDLEAVLSELHRVLRPGGRALITTLAPGTLAEVSEAWSRPRRPAALLGFRDGARHASAARLAGFSHVDIEATSRCFHYPDLAAVMASIKGVGAQTARTGARLTRADLVRAARRYEALREPAGLPVTYRLLTLELTR
;
A
#
# COMPACT_ATOMS: atom_id res chain seq x y z
N MET A 1 -53.78 7.48 2.46
CA MET A 1 -52.71 7.17 1.50
C MET A 1 -51.40 7.32 2.23
N THR A 2 -50.80 6.18 2.64
CA THR A 2 -49.56 6.16 3.44
C THR A 2 -48.38 6.09 2.47
N VAL A 3 -47.63 7.16 2.39
CA VAL A 3 -46.36 7.20 1.59
C VAL A 3 -45.29 6.44 2.37
N ALA A 4 -45.03 5.22 1.94
CA ALA A 4 -43.89 4.43 2.46
C ALA A 4 -42.59 5.07 1.97
N THR A 5 -41.93 5.79 2.86
CA THR A 5 -40.58 6.32 2.63
C THR A 5 -39.59 5.13 2.61
N ALA A 6 -39.23 4.70 1.42
CA ALA A 6 -38.22 3.65 1.24
C ALA A 6 -36.88 4.14 1.85
N LEU A 7 -36.43 3.48 2.91
CA LEU A 7 -35.11 3.67 3.48
C LEU A 7 -34.06 3.43 2.38
N PRO A 8 -33.02 4.27 2.27
CA PRO A 8 -31.95 4.05 1.30
C PRO A 8 -31.32 2.68 1.61
N ARG A 9 -31.39 1.76 0.64
CA ARG A 9 -30.72 0.46 0.74
C ARG A 9 -29.23 0.70 0.98
N LEU A 10 -28.77 0.34 2.17
CA LEU A 10 -27.34 0.26 2.45
C LEU A 10 -26.76 -0.72 1.43
N ARG A 11 -25.82 -0.23 0.61
CA ARG A 11 -25.08 -1.10 -0.32
C ARG A 11 -24.35 -2.15 0.53
N PRO A 12 -24.46 -3.46 0.21
CA PRO A 12 -23.72 -4.47 0.95
C PRO A 12 -22.22 -4.13 0.93
N PRO A 13 -21.45 -4.52 1.95
CA PRO A 13 -20.01 -4.36 1.93
C PRO A 13 -19.48 -5.02 0.66
N ASP A 14 -18.51 -4.38 -0.01
CA ASP A 14 -17.95 -4.91 -1.24
C ASP A 14 -17.39 -6.32 -0.99
N SER A 15 -17.62 -7.20 -1.94
CA SER A 15 -16.93 -8.49 -1.95
C SER A 15 -15.42 -8.28 -2.07
N PRO A 16 -14.59 -9.22 -1.60
CA PRO A 16 -13.13 -9.15 -1.84
C PRO A 16 -12.76 -8.96 -3.32
N ALA A 17 -13.54 -9.54 -4.23
CA ALA A 17 -13.34 -9.38 -5.68
C ALA A 17 -13.64 -7.95 -6.15
N ASP A 18 -14.77 -7.37 -5.71
CA ASP A 18 -15.12 -5.97 -6.02
C ASP A 18 -14.08 -4.99 -5.48
N TRP A 19 -13.58 -5.26 -4.27
CA TRP A 19 -12.52 -4.46 -3.67
C TRP A 19 -11.25 -4.49 -4.50
N ARG A 20 -10.74 -5.68 -4.87
CA ARG A 20 -9.55 -5.84 -5.72
C ARG A 20 -9.70 -5.11 -7.04
N GLN A 21 -10.84 -5.25 -7.71
CA GLN A 21 -11.10 -4.56 -8.97
C GLN A 21 -11.10 -3.03 -8.82
N ARG A 22 -11.64 -2.50 -7.71
CA ARG A 22 -11.61 -1.05 -7.43
C ARG A 22 -10.18 -0.57 -7.19
N VAL A 23 -9.39 -1.30 -6.40
CA VAL A 23 -7.98 -1.01 -6.14
C VAL A 23 -7.21 -0.99 -7.46
N ALA A 24 -7.29 -2.06 -8.25
CA ALA A 24 -6.61 -2.15 -9.55
C ALA A 24 -6.97 -0.98 -10.50
N ARG A 25 -8.25 -0.62 -10.58
CA ARG A 25 -8.71 0.51 -11.40
C ARG A 25 -8.19 1.86 -10.88
N ALA A 26 -8.17 2.06 -9.55
CA ALA A 26 -7.70 3.31 -8.95
C ALA A 26 -6.22 3.53 -9.22
N PHE A 27 -5.39 2.51 -8.98
CA PHE A 27 -3.96 2.56 -9.22
C PHE A 27 -3.63 2.64 -10.72
N SER A 28 -4.31 1.91 -11.60
CA SER A 28 -4.14 2.03 -13.06
C SER A 28 -4.40 3.47 -13.55
N ARG A 29 -5.43 4.14 -13.05
CA ARG A 29 -5.70 5.55 -13.37
C ARG A 29 -4.64 6.51 -12.84
N ALA A 30 -4.04 6.19 -11.70
CA ALA A 30 -3.00 7.02 -11.08
C ALA A 30 -1.63 6.81 -11.73
N ALA A 31 -1.38 5.69 -12.37
CA ALA A 31 -0.09 5.22 -12.86
C ALA A 31 0.72 6.27 -13.66
N PRO A 32 0.13 7.05 -14.61
CA PRO A 32 0.89 8.05 -15.38
C PRO A 32 1.51 9.17 -14.50
N ARG A 33 0.91 9.45 -13.33
CA ARG A 33 1.34 10.51 -12.41
C ARG A 33 2.02 9.97 -11.15
N TYR A 34 1.93 8.67 -10.92
CA TYR A 34 2.34 8.02 -9.67
C TYR A 34 3.77 8.38 -9.28
N ALA A 35 4.75 8.19 -10.17
CA ALA A 35 6.15 8.41 -9.84
C ALA A 35 6.46 9.87 -9.41
N ARG A 36 5.72 10.85 -9.93
CA ARG A 36 5.88 12.26 -9.55
C ARG A 36 5.27 12.58 -8.19
N LEU A 37 4.21 11.87 -7.80
CA LEU A 37 3.43 12.16 -6.59
C LEU A 37 3.78 11.24 -5.42
N ALA A 38 4.42 10.11 -5.65
CA ALA A 38 4.73 9.08 -4.66
C ALA A 38 6.01 9.37 -3.85
N VAL A 39 6.32 10.64 -3.58
CA VAL A 39 7.52 11.04 -2.85
C VAL A 39 7.56 10.43 -1.45
N ALA A 40 6.46 10.53 -0.71
CA ALA A 40 6.35 9.93 0.63
C ALA A 40 6.48 8.40 0.56
N GLN A 41 5.83 7.74 -0.42
CA GLN A 41 5.90 6.29 -0.59
C GLN A 41 7.33 5.82 -0.90
N CYS A 42 8.07 6.55 -1.73
CA CYS A 42 9.47 6.25 -2.00
C CYS A 42 10.33 6.43 -0.73
N ALA A 43 10.16 7.56 -0.01
CA ALA A 43 10.91 7.82 1.21
C ALA A 43 10.65 6.76 2.32
N LEU A 44 9.41 6.25 2.42
CA LEU A 44 9.08 5.17 3.33
C LEU A 44 9.71 3.84 2.94
N GLY A 45 9.89 3.56 1.64
CA GLY A 45 10.53 2.35 1.15
C GLY A 45 12.06 2.32 1.37
N GLU A 46 12.73 3.46 1.55
CA GLU A 46 14.16 3.50 1.88
C GLU A 46 14.46 2.77 3.20
N HIS A 47 13.48 2.68 4.09
CA HIS A 47 13.62 1.92 5.33
C HIS A 47 13.83 0.42 5.10
N LEU A 48 13.21 -0.16 4.06
CA LEU A 48 13.48 -1.54 3.65
C LEU A 48 14.82 -1.68 2.94
N TRP A 49 15.22 -0.66 2.20
CA TRP A 49 16.44 -0.70 1.41
C TRP A 49 17.68 -0.96 2.26
N SER A 50 17.75 -0.37 3.46
CA SER A 50 18.86 -0.57 4.42
C SER A 50 18.90 -1.97 5.03
N ARG A 51 17.84 -2.77 4.89
CA ARG A 51 17.67 -4.11 5.46
C ARG A 51 17.89 -5.24 4.46
N LEU A 52 18.17 -4.88 3.20
CA LEU A 52 18.39 -5.84 2.14
C LEU A 52 19.58 -6.75 2.42
N PRO A 53 19.46 -8.08 2.21
CA PRO A 53 20.59 -8.98 2.33
C PRO A 53 21.67 -8.68 1.31
N ALA A 54 22.89 -9.12 1.58
CA ALA A 54 24.03 -8.89 0.69
C ALA A 54 23.90 -9.66 -0.65
N ARG A 55 23.17 -10.76 -0.66
CA ARG A 55 22.98 -11.63 -1.83
C ARG A 55 21.54 -12.11 -1.91
N ALA A 56 21.03 -12.20 -3.12
CA ALA A 56 19.78 -12.87 -3.49
C ALA A 56 19.86 -13.22 -4.97
N ASP A 57 19.39 -14.40 -5.37
CA ASP A 57 19.40 -14.87 -6.76
C ASP A 57 18.02 -14.76 -7.40
N ALA A 58 16.94 -14.77 -6.59
CA ALA A 58 15.57 -14.64 -7.05
C ALA A 58 14.77 -13.70 -6.13
N ILE A 59 14.26 -12.60 -6.68
CA ILE A 59 13.56 -11.54 -5.94
C ILE A 59 12.19 -11.26 -6.55
N LEU A 60 11.18 -11.15 -5.70
CA LEU A 60 9.87 -10.59 -6.05
C LEU A 60 9.69 -9.21 -5.38
N ASP A 61 9.40 -8.19 -6.19
CA ASP A 61 8.88 -6.90 -5.74
C ASP A 61 7.34 -6.95 -5.80
N LEU A 62 6.69 -7.15 -4.66
CA LEU A 62 5.25 -7.30 -4.53
C LEU A 62 4.55 -5.95 -4.36
N GLY A 63 3.63 -5.64 -5.26
CA GLY A 63 3.02 -4.31 -5.37
C GLY A 63 4.01 -3.29 -5.95
N CYS A 64 4.72 -3.71 -6.99
CA CYS A 64 5.86 -2.98 -7.56
C CYS A 64 5.50 -1.61 -8.14
N GLY A 65 4.21 -1.33 -8.36
CA GLY A 65 3.76 -0.10 -8.98
C GLY A 65 4.44 0.12 -10.35
N PRO A 66 4.94 1.35 -10.63
CA PRO A 66 5.64 1.63 -11.89
C PRO A 66 7.12 1.17 -11.90
N GLY A 67 7.50 0.22 -11.04
CA GLY A 67 8.77 -0.50 -11.08
C GLY A 67 9.98 0.19 -10.44
N HIS A 68 9.77 1.22 -9.61
CA HIS A 68 10.87 1.97 -8.99
C HIS A 68 11.81 1.05 -8.17
N TRP A 69 11.25 0.25 -7.27
CA TRP A 69 12.04 -0.65 -6.43
C TRP A 69 12.55 -1.85 -7.21
N SER A 70 11.75 -2.40 -8.12
CA SER A 70 12.17 -3.50 -8.99
C SER A 70 13.43 -3.16 -9.79
N ALA A 71 13.49 -1.93 -10.36
CA ALA A 71 14.66 -1.46 -11.11
C ALA A 71 15.90 -1.31 -10.21
N ARG A 72 15.76 -0.71 -9.04
CA ARG A 72 16.84 -0.58 -8.05
C ARG A 72 17.35 -1.93 -7.55
N LEU A 73 16.44 -2.90 -7.32
CA LEU A 73 16.81 -4.26 -6.94
C LEU A 73 17.61 -4.94 -8.07
N ALA A 74 17.14 -4.83 -9.32
CA ALA A 74 17.86 -5.39 -10.47
C ALA A 74 19.25 -4.76 -10.68
N GLU A 75 19.39 -3.46 -10.41
CA GLU A 75 20.69 -2.78 -10.43
C GLU A 75 21.60 -3.25 -9.30
N ARG A 76 21.08 -3.34 -8.06
CA ARG A 76 21.87 -3.72 -6.88
C ARG A 76 22.41 -5.14 -6.95
N TYR A 77 21.58 -6.11 -7.38
CA TYR A 77 21.97 -7.53 -7.38
C TYR A 77 22.56 -8.00 -8.70
N GLY A 78 22.47 -7.19 -9.75
CA GLY A 78 23.09 -7.44 -11.04
C GLY A 78 22.38 -8.50 -11.88
N GLU A 79 23.05 -8.93 -12.97
CA GLU A 79 22.44 -9.79 -14.01
C GLU A 79 22.20 -11.23 -13.58
N ARG A 80 22.88 -11.69 -12.54
CA ARG A 80 22.71 -13.05 -12.01
C ARG A 80 21.44 -13.22 -11.17
N CYS A 81 20.85 -12.11 -10.73
CA CYS A 81 19.63 -12.11 -9.92
C CYS A 81 18.40 -11.98 -10.82
N ALA A 82 17.49 -12.94 -10.73
CA ALA A 82 16.20 -12.86 -11.37
C ALA A 82 15.26 -11.95 -10.55
N VAL A 83 14.90 -10.78 -11.09
CA VAL A 83 13.97 -9.86 -10.46
C VAL A 83 12.63 -9.88 -11.18
N ALA A 84 11.56 -10.12 -10.44
CA ALA A 84 10.19 -9.99 -10.91
C ALA A 84 9.48 -8.85 -10.16
N GLY A 85 8.70 -8.05 -10.88
CA GLY A 85 7.77 -7.07 -10.32
C GLY A 85 6.33 -7.54 -10.49
N LEU A 86 5.56 -7.59 -9.42
CA LEU A 86 4.16 -7.99 -9.45
C LEU A 86 3.27 -6.87 -8.95
N ASP A 87 2.21 -6.57 -9.69
CA ASP A 87 1.18 -5.62 -9.28
C ASP A 87 -0.21 -6.09 -9.74
N LEU A 88 -1.23 -5.75 -8.97
CA LEU A 88 -2.62 -6.03 -9.30
C LEU A 88 -3.15 -5.10 -10.41
N ALA A 89 -2.55 -3.92 -10.57
CA ALA A 89 -2.99 -2.87 -11.48
C ALA A 89 -2.23 -2.91 -12.82
N PRO A 90 -2.87 -3.34 -13.93
CA PRO A 90 -2.18 -3.45 -15.24
C PRO A 90 -1.62 -2.11 -15.72
N GLY A 91 -2.24 -0.98 -15.41
CA GLY A 91 -1.71 0.34 -15.76
C GLY A 91 -0.39 0.69 -15.05
N MET A 92 -0.14 0.15 -13.85
CA MET A 92 1.15 0.27 -13.17
C MET A 92 2.23 -0.51 -13.92
N LEU A 93 1.95 -1.73 -14.31
CA LEU A 93 2.88 -2.59 -15.06
C LEU A 93 3.17 -2.05 -16.47
N GLU A 94 2.19 -1.41 -17.10
CA GLU A 94 2.42 -0.71 -18.38
C GLU A 94 3.45 0.41 -18.20
N GLN A 95 3.35 1.20 -17.13
CA GLN A 95 4.35 2.24 -16.83
C GLN A 95 5.70 1.64 -16.45
N ALA A 96 5.72 0.50 -15.75
CA ALA A 96 6.94 -0.21 -15.40
C ALA A 96 7.69 -0.68 -16.64
N ARG A 97 7.02 -1.35 -17.59
CA ARG A 97 7.59 -1.77 -18.87
C ARG A 97 8.13 -0.60 -19.70
N ARG A 98 7.36 0.47 -19.81
CA ARG A 98 7.78 1.67 -20.55
C ARG A 98 9.04 2.32 -20.00
N ARG A 99 9.26 2.26 -18.68
CA ARG A 99 10.39 2.93 -18.00
C ARG A 99 11.63 2.05 -17.89
N HIS A 100 11.44 0.75 -17.66
CA HIS A 100 12.50 -0.16 -17.24
C HIS A 100 12.70 -1.33 -18.22
N GLY A 101 11.90 -1.41 -19.31
CA GLY A 101 12.02 -2.44 -20.34
C GLY A 101 11.62 -3.83 -19.84
N GLU A 102 12.10 -4.87 -20.53
CA GLU A 102 11.73 -6.27 -20.30
C GLU A 102 12.82 -7.07 -19.54
N ARG A 103 13.87 -6.41 -19.04
CA ARG A 103 14.89 -7.06 -18.20
C ARG A 103 14.30 -7.58 -16.89
N ILE A 104 13.24 -6.93 -16.41
CA ILE A 104 12.48 -7.34 -15.22
C ILE A 104 11.21 -8.04 -15.70
N ARG A 105 10.90 -9.18 -15.10
CA ARG A 105 9.67 -9.91 -15.40
C ARG A 105 8.49 -9.23 -14.72
N TRP A 106 7.55 -8.68 -15.50
CA TRP A 106 6.37 -7.99 -14.98
C TRP A 106 5.15 -8.92 -14.95
N LEU A 107 4.57 -9.12 -13.76
CA LEU A 107 3.47 -10.06 -13.51
C LEU A 107 2.23 -9.29 -13.05
N CYS A 108 1.09 -9.50 -13.72
CA CYS A 108 -0.19 -8.96 -13.28
C CYS A 108 -0.96 -10.05 -12.53
N ALA A 109 -0.97 -9.96 -11.19
CA ALA A 109 -1.61 -10.99 -10.37
C ALA A 109 -2.04 -10.45 -8.99
N ASP A 110 -2.85 -11.25 -8.29
CA ASP A 110 -3.23 -11.02 -6.90
C ASP A 110 -2.16 -11.59 -5.96
N ALA A 111 -1.80 -10.83 -4.92
CA ALA A 111 -0.89 -11.27 -3.87
C ALA A 111 -1.39 -12.52 -3.10
N ALA A 112 -2.70 -12.76 -3.09
CA ALA A 112 -3.32 -13.94 -2.48
C ALA A 112 -3.32 -15.18 -3.40
N ALA A 113 -2.77 -15.09 -4.63
CA ALA A 113 -2.65 -16.19 -5.59
C ALA A 113 -1.46 -15.91 -6.52
N LEU A 114 -0.25 -16.13 -6.03
CA LEU A 114 0.98 -15.81 -6.75
C LEU A 114 1.24 -16.83 -7.87
N PRO A 115 1.46 -16.38 -9.12
CA PRO A 115 1.75 -17.27 -10.25
C PRO A 115 3.23 -17.71 -10.26
N LEU A 116 3.71 -18.18 -9.12
CA LEU A 116 5.09 -18.61 -8.87
C LEU A 116 5.09 -20.00 -8.24
N PRO A 117 6.10 -20.82 -8.51
CA PRO A 117 6.27 -22.13 -7.86
C PRO A 117 6.50 -22.01 -6.34
N ASP A 118 6.36 -23.13 -5.64
CA ASP A 118 6.80 -23.23 -4.26
C ASP A 118 8.32 -23.11 -4.16
N ALA A 119 8.80 -22.45 -3.10
CA ALA A 119 10.23 -22.33 -2.81
C ALA A 119 11.08 -21.81 -3.99
N ASP A 120 10.60 -20.76 -4.66
CA ASP A 120 11.23 -20.16 -5.83
C ASP A 120 12.09 -18.92 -5.53
N LEU A 121 11.80 -18.22 -4.42
CA LEU A 121 12.39 -16.92 -4.10
C LEU A 121 13.33 -16.96 -2.88
N ASP A 122 14.41 -16.18 -2.95
CA ASP A 122 15.27 -15.91 -1.79
C ASP A 122 14.79 -14.67 -1.02
N LEU A 123 14.24 -13.69 -1.75
CA LEU A 123 13.80 -12.42 -1.18
C LEU A 123 12.46 -11.98 -1.76
N LEU A 124 11.57 -11.60 -0.87
CA LEU A 124 10.37 -10.86 -1.21
C LEU A 124 10.49 -9.44 -0.63
N PHE A 125 10.37 -8.46 -1.49
CA PHE A 125 10.34 -7.04 -1.15
C PHE A 125 8.93 -6.50 -1.39
N SER A 126 8.36 -5.75 -0.44
CA SER A 126 7.04 -5.14 -0.63
C SER A 126 6.93 -3.81 0.09
N ASN A 127 6.78 -2.74 -0.65
CA ASN A 127 6.62 -1.41 -0.07
C ASN A 127 5.18 -0.91 -0.22
N LEU A 128 4.46 -0.82 0.91
CA LEU A 128 3.11 -0.25 1.01
C LEU A 128 2.07 -0.92 0.10
N ALA A 129 2.10 -2.27 -0.01
CA ALA A 129 1.11 -3.03 -0.76
C ALA A 129 0.10 -3.78 0.14
N LEU A 130 0.55 -4.36 1.27
CA LEU A 130 -0.27 -5.26 2.10
C LEU A 130 -1.55 -4.62 2.65
N GLN A 131 -1.58 -3.32 2.90
CA GLN A 131 -2.79 -2.65 3.39
C GLN A 131 -3.96 -2.70 2.41
N TRP A 132 -3.69 -2.97 1.12
CA TRP A 132 -4.71 -3.09 0.07
C TRP A 132 -5.27 -4.50 -0.07
N CYS A 133 -4.62 -5.48 0.54
CA CYS A 133 -5.03 -6.88 0.47
C CYS A 133 -6.15 -7.15 1.48
N PRO A 134 -7.34 -7.59 1.05
CA PRO A 134 -8.46 -7.81 1.94
C PRO A 134 -8.24 -9.04 2.85
N ASP A 135 -7.57 -10.07 2.33
CA ASP A 135 -7.26 -11.32 3.01
C ASP A 135 -5.76 -11.39 3.32
N LEU A 136 -5.39 -11.03 4.57
CA LEU A 136 -4.00 -11.01 5.01
C LEU A 136 -3.43 -12.42 5.16
N GLU A 137 -4.25 -13.37 5.61
CA GLU A 137 -3.85 -14.76 5.81
C GLU A 137 -3.51 -15.43 4.49
N ALA A 138 -4.37 -15.31 3.49
CA ALA A 138 -4.12 -15.86 2.16
C ALA A 138 -2.84 -15.28 1.55
N VAL A 139 -2.63 -13.97 1.69
CA VAL A 139 -1.41 -13.33 1.21
C VAL A 139 -0.18 -13.89 1.93
N LEU A 140 -0.14 -13.89 3.26
CA LEU A 140 1.04 -14.35 4.00
C LEU A 140 1.32 -15.85 3.79
N SER A 141 0.29 -16.68 3.59
CA SER A 141 0.46 -18.07 3.18
C SER A 141 1.12 -18.20 1.81
N GLU A 142 0.73 -17.39 0.83
CA GLU A 142 1.37 -17.36 -0.48
C GLU A 142 2.81 -16.86 -0.41
N LEU A 143 3.10 -15.81 0.38
CA LEU A 143 4.46 -15.33 0.59
C LEU A 143 5.35 -16.43 1.22
N HIS A 144 4.83 -17.14 2.21
CA HIS A 144 5.54 -18.28 2.81
C HIS A 144 5.76 -19.39 1.78
N ARG A 145 4.73 -19.76 0.99
CA ARG A 145 4.82 -20.82 -0.02
C ARG A 145 5.92 -20.59 -1.05
N VAL A 146 6.00 -19.36 -1.59
CA VAL A 146 6.95 -19.05 -2.68
C VAL A 146 8.37 -18.78 -2.21
N LEU A 147 8.59 -18.44 -0.94
CA LEU A 147 9.94 -18.28 -0.39
C LEU A 147 10.61 -19.66 -0.23
N ARG A 148 11.90 -19.75 -0.44
CA ARG A 148 12.73 -20.91 -0.11
C ARG A 148 12.89 -21.05 1.40
N PRO A 149 13.19 -22.24 1.95
CA PRO A 149 13.65 -22.36 3.34
C PRO A 149 14.81 -21.38 3.61
N GLY A 150 14.68 -20.57 4.66
CA GLY A 150 15.60 -19.47 4.96
C GLY A 150 15.42 -18.21 4.11
N GLY A 151 14.51 -18.21 3.15
CA GLY A 151 14.14 -17.01 2.36
C GLY A 151 13.44 -15.95 3.22
N ARG A 152 13.61 -14.70 2.85
CA ARG A 152 13.17 -13.54 3.65
C ARG A 152 12.12 -12.71 2.94
N ALA A 153 11.11 -12.24 3.69
CA ALA A 153 10.21 -11.19 3.26
C ALA A 153 10.49 -9.89 4.03
N LEU A 154 10.75 -8.82 3.30
CA LEU A 154 10.91 -7.45 3.80
C LEU A 154 9.72 -6.62 3.34
N ILE A 155 8.89 -6.19 4.27
CA ILE A 155 7.60 -5.58 3.94
C ILE A 155 7.39 -4.32 4.76
N THR A 156 6.98 -3.22 4.11
CA THR A 156 6.36 -2.10 4.81
C THR A 156 4.85 -2.08 4.59
N THR A 157 4.12 -1.73 5.62
CA THR A 157 2.68 -1.47 5.55
C THR A 157 2.30 -0.35 6.53
N LEU A 158 1.04 0.08 6.48
CA LEU A 158 0.55 1.17 7.31
C LEU A 158 -0.24 0.65 8.51
N ALA A 159 -0.08 1.35 9.65
CA ALA A 159 -0.72 1.04 10.93
C ALA A 159 -1.84 2.04 11.27
N PRO A 160 -2.70 1.70 12.26
CA PRO A 160 -3.67 2.64 12.84
C PRO A 160 -3.00 3.94 13.30
N GLY A 161 -3.66 5.07 13.07
CA GLY A 161 -3.11 6.40 13.31
C GLY A 161 -2.42 7.03 12.09
N THR A 162 -2.25 6.30 10.98
CA THR A 162 -1.85 6.89 9.69
C THR A 162 -2.90 7.88 9.21
N LEU A 163 -2.45 9.04 8.68
CA LEU A 163 -3.30 10.14 8.20
C LEU A 163 -4.22 10.69 9.32
N ALA A 164 -3.71 10.79 10.55
CA ALA A 164 -4.49 11.29 11.68
C ALA A 164 -5.03 12.70 11.43
N GLU A 165 -4.24 13.57 10.83
CA GLU A 165 -4.60 14.96 10.48
C GLU A 165 -5.75 15.00 9.45
N VAL A 166 -5.71 14.09 8.47
CA VAL A 166 -6.82 13.93 7.51
C VAL A 166 -8.06 13.44 8.25
N SER A 167 -7.90 12.43 9.12
CA SER A 167 -9.00 11.91 9.92
C SER A 167 -9.65 13.00 10.77
N GLU A 168 -8.85 13.79 11.46
CA GLU A 168 -9.32 14.90 12.31
C GLU A 168 -10.08 15.96 11.49
N ALA A 169 -9.50 16.41 10.38
CA ALA A 169 -10.08 17.48 9.58
C ALA A 169 -11.42 17.09 8.92
N TRP A 170 -11.54 15.84 8.44
CA TRP A 170 -12.72 15.35 7.70
C TRP A 170 -13.79 14.70 8.58
N SER A 171 -13.45 14.28 9.81
CA SER A 171 -14.43 13.67 10.71
C SER A 171 -15.47 14.66 11.22
N ARG A 172 -16.68 14.14 11.49
CA ARG A 172 -17.80 14.82 12.13
C ARG A 172 -18.34 13.96 13.28
N PRO A 173 -19.07 14.54 14.23
CA PRO A 173 -19.84 13.75 15.20
C PRO A 173 -20.67 12.68 14.47
N ARG A 174 -20.55 11.44 14.89
CA ARG A 174 -21.23 10.25 14.29
C ARG A 174 -20.89 9.97 12.80
N ARG A 175 -19.89 10.64 12.22
CA ARG A 175 -19.52 10.42 10.81
C ARG A 175 -17.98 10.54 10.66
N PRO A 176 -17.23 9.46 10.94
CA PRO A 176 -15.79 9.45 10.82
C PRO A 176 -15.35 9.68 9.36
N ALA A 177 -14.12 10.17 9.18
CA ALA A 177 -13.50 10.27 7.86
C ALA A 177 -13.47 8.90 7.17
N ALA A 178 -13.71 8.89 5.87
CA ALA A 178 -13.72 7.65 5.08
C ALA A 178 -12.29 7.26 4.70
N LEU A 179 -11.49 6.85 5.68
CA LEU A 179 -10.13 6.33 5.48
C LEU A 179 -10.14 4.79 5.45
N LEU A 180 -9.09 4.22 4.87
CA LEU A 180 -8.82 2.79 4.95
C LEU A 180 -8.57 2.40 6.41
N GLY A 181 -9.16 1.30 6.85
CA GLY A 181 -8.85 0.71 8.16
C GLY A 181 -7.52 -0.07 8.06
N PHE A 182 -6.51 0.38 8.80
CA PHE A 182 -5.23 -0.30 8.85
C PHE A 182 -5.21 -1.34 9.96
N ARG A 183 -4.46 -2.43 9.74
CA ARG A 183 -4.22 -3.49 10.73
C ARG A 183 -3.01 -3.12 11.57
N ASP A 184 -3.04 -3.48 12.85
CA ASP A 184 -1.91 -3.27 13.77
C ASP A 184 -0.81 -4.33 13.61
N GLY A 185 0.31 -4.13 14.30
CA GLY A 185 1.45 -5.05 14.28
C GLY A 185 1.11 -6.43 14.85
N ALA A 186 0.30 -6.50 15.91
CA ALA A 186 -0.11 -7.77 16.53
C ALA A 186 -0.90 -8.64 15.56
N ARG A 187 -1.79 -8.01 14.75
CA ARG A 187 -2.56 -8.70 13.71
C ARG A 187 -1.67 -9.25 12.59
N HIS A 188 -0.66 -8.49 12.15
CA HIS A 188 0.31 -8.95 11.18
C HIS A 188 1.19 -10.08 11.73
N ALA A 189 1.68 -9.95 12.97
CA ALA A 189 2.49 -10.97 13.62
C ALA A 189 1.74 -12.30 13.77
N SER A 190 0.47 -12.24 14.21
CA SER A 190 -0.38 -13.42 14.34
C SER A 190 -0.58 -14.14 13.00
N ALA A 191 -0.91 -13.37 11.95
CA ALA A 191 -1.11 -13.93 10.62
C ALA A 191 0.19 -14.52 10.01
N ALA A 192 1.34 -13.88 10.26
CA ALA A 192 2.63 -14.39 9.79
C ALA A 192 3.00 -15.72 10.48
N ARG A 193 2.80 -15.83 11.81
CA ARG A 193 3.02 -17.08 12.54
C ARG A 193 2.09 -18.20 12.06
N LEU A 194 0.81 -17.90 11.83
CA LEU A 194 -0.16 -18.85 11.29
C LEU A 194 0.21 -19.34 9.88
N ALA A 195 0.82 -18.46 9.06
CA ALA A 195 1.33 -18.83 7.74
C ALA A 195 2.59 -19.72 7.79
N GLY A 196 3.23 -19.89 8.97
CA GLY A 196 4.38 -20.78 9.15
C GLY A 196 5.74 -20.09 9.17
N PHE A 197 5.82 -18.74 9.16
CA PHE A 197 7.10 -18.04 9.26
C PHE A 197 7.81 -18.37 10.58
N SER A 198 9.06 -18.81 10.47
CA SER A 198 9.90 -19.24 11.61
C SER A 198 10.42 -18.06 12.43
N HIS A 199 10.66 -16.90 11.76
CA HIS A 199 11.03 -15.65 12.40
C HIS A 199 10.05 -14.56 11.97
N VAL A 200 9.57 -13.78 12.95
CA VAL A 200 8.62 -12.67 12.73
C VAL A 200 9.06 -11.49 13.59
N ASP A 201 9.68 -10.50 12.97
CA ASP A 201 10.01 -9.23 13.59
C ASP A 201 9.17 -8.11 12.99
N ILE A 202 8.60 -7.25 13.85
CA ILE A 202 7.76 -6.13 13.41
C ILE A 202 8.13 -4.88 14.18
N GLU A 203 8.68 -3.93 13.48
CA GLU A 203 9.00 -2.59 14.00
C GLU A 203 7.92 -1.58 13.61
N ALA A 204 7.56 -0.71 14.54
CA ALA A 204 6.65 0.41 14.30
C ALA A 204 7.41 1.73 14.34
N THR A 205 7.30 2.53 13.29
CA THR A 205 7.88 3.87 13.21
C THR A 205 6.86 4.91 12.78
N SER A 206 7.16 6.18 13.02
CA SER A 206 6.31 7.30 12.57
C SER A 206 7.12 8.23 11.70
N ARG A 207 6.53 8.66 10.56
CA ARG A 207 7.12 9.62 9.64
C ARG A 207 6.11 10.71 9.33
N CYS A 208 6.50 11.96 9.51
CA CYS A 208 5.70 13.12 9.16
C CYS A 208 6.29 13.78 7.91
N PHE A 209 5.42 14.08 6.94
CA PHE A 209 5.76 14.85 5.74
C PHE A 209 4.99 16.16 5.77
N HIS A 210 5.60 17.25 5.31
CA HIS A 210 4.98 18.56 5.28
C HIS A 210 4.72 19.01 3.85
N TYR A 211 3.54 19.60 3.65
CA TYR A 211 3.09 20.05 2.33
C TYR A 211 2.74 21.55 2.38
N PRO A 212 2.94 22.28 1.28
CA PRO A 212 2.69 23.72 1.26
C PRO A 212 1.23 24.10 1.52
N ASP A 213 0.30 23.27 1.01
CA ASP A 213 -1.13 23.52 1.11
C ASP A 213 -1.95 22.22 1.07
N LEU A 214 -3.26 22.35 1.30
CA LEU A 214 -4.18 21.21 1.31
C LEU A 214 -4.29 20.52 -0.07
N ALA A 215 -4.10 21.26 -1.17
CA ALA A 215 -4.15 20.68 -2.51
C ALA A 215 -2.98 19.69 -2.68
N ALA A 216 -1.78 20.07 -2.23
CA ALA A 216 -0.60 19.20 -2.24
C ALA A 216 -0.79 17.98 -1.31
N VAL A 217 -1.37 18.13 -0.11
CA VAL A 217 -1.75 17.02 0.78
C VAL A 217 -2.68 16.06 0.04
N MET A 218 -3.76 16.59 -0.54
CA MET A 218 -4.73 15.74 -1.25
C MET A 218 -4.15 15.09 -2.50
N ALA A 219 -3.22 15.77 -3.20
CA ALA A 219 -2.52 15.21 -4.35
C ALA A 219 -1.61 14.03 -3.94
N SER A 220 -0.90 14.13 -2.81
CA SER A 220 -0.02 13.06 -2.31
C SER A 220 -0.79 11.78 -1.93
N ILE A 221 -2.05 11.91 -1.53
CA ILE A 221 -2.91 10.78 -1.14
C ILE A 221 -3.73 10.28 -2.34
N LYS A 222 -4.52 11.18 -2.97
CA LYS A 222 -5.40 10.81 -4.08
C LYS A 222 -4.65 10.57 -5.37
N GLY A 223 -3.59 11.32 -5.60
CA GLY A 223 -2.80 11.26 -6.83
C GLY A 223 -2.07 9.94 -7.02
N VAL A 224 -1.76 9.24 -5.93
CA VAL A 224 -1.14 7.90 -5.95
C VAL A 224 -2.17 6.75 -5.99
N GLY A 225 -3.46 7.03 -6.12
CA GLY A 225 -4.51 5.99 -6.16
C GLY A 225 -5.04 5.57 -4.78
N ALA A 226 -4.50 6.10 -3.69
CA ALA A 226 -4.87 5.74 -2.32
C ALA A 226 -6.26 6.28 -1.87
N GLN A 227 -7.10 6.69 -2.81
CA GLN A 227 -8.45 7.20 -2.55
C GLN A 227 -9.53 6.12 -2.48
N THR A 228 -9.18 4.85 -2.58
CA THR A 228 -10.12 3.72 -2.58
C THR A 228 -10.65 3.45 -1.16
N ALA A 229 -10.88 4.52 -0.41
CA ALA A 229 -11.50 4.47 0.89
C ALA A 229 -13.02 4.28 0.77
N ARG A 230 -13.66 3.89 1.87
CA ARG A 230 -15.07 3.52 1.99
C ARG A 230 -16.01 4.28 1.04
N THR A 231 -16.81 3.55 0.27
CA THR A 231 -17.89 4.09 -0.55
C THR A 231 -19.02 4.66 0.32
N GLY A 232 -19.53 5.83 -0.01
CA GLY A 232 -20.83 6.26 0.52
C GLY A 232 -21.02 7.71 0.91
N ALA A 233 -19.99 8.55 0.96
CA ALA A 233 -20.18 9.95 1.31
C ALA A 233 -19.85 10.89 0.14
N ARG A 234 -20.88 11.45 -0.50
CA ARG A 234 -20.66 12.65 -1.32
C ARG A 234 -20.26 13.79 -0.39
N LEU A 235 -19.02 14.27 -0.56
CA LEU A 235 -18.55 15.48 0.11
C LEU A 235 -19.24 16.69 -0.52
N THR A 236 -19.84 17.52 0.31
CA THR A 236 -20.39 18.80 -0.13
C THR A 236 -19.29 19.87 -0.17
N ARG A 237 -19.54 20.98 -0.87
CA ARG A 237 -18.64 22.14 -0.86
C ARG A 237 -18.39 22.66 0.58
N ALA A 238 -19.43 22.67 1.39
CA ALA A 238 -19.33 23.07 2.81
C ALA A 238 -18.41 22.13 3.60
N ASP A 239 -18.42 20.82 3.29
CA ASP A 239 -17.53 19.85 3.90
C ASP A 239 -16.06 20.12 3.58
N LEU A 240 -15.79 20.46 2.33
CA LEU A 240 -14.43 20.80 1.89
C LEU A 240 -13.93 22.07 2.57
N VAL A 241 -14.75 23.12 2.62
CA VAL A 241 -14.39 24.39 3.28
C VAL A 241 -14.11 24.17 4.77
N ARG A 242 -14.96 23.40 5.47
CA ARG A 242 -14.78 23.09 6.87
C ARG A 242 -13.50 22.27 7.10
N ALA A 243 -13.29 21.22 6.33
CA ALA A 243 -12.10 20.38 6.44
C ALA A 243 -10.83 21.18 6.15
N ALA A 244 -10.86 22.06 5.15
CA ALA A 244 -9.75 22.96 4.83
C ALA A 244 -9.38 23.86 6.01
N ARG A 245 -10.36 24.50 6.65
CA ARG A 245 -10.12 25.34 7.84
C ARG A 245 -9.53 24.54 9.00
N ARG A 246 -10.06 23.33 9.25
CA ARG A 246 -9.56 22.47 10.33
C ARG A 246 -8.15 21.98 10.05
N TYR A 247 -7.85 21.62 8.80
CA TYR A 247 -6.51 21.19 8.44
C TYR A 247 -5.51 22.35 8.52
N GLU A 248 -5.92 23.55 8.10
CA GLU A 248 -5.07 24.74 8.18
C GLU A 248 -4.72 25.10 9.63
N ALA A 249 -5.60 24.80 10.60
CA ALA A 249 -5.32 24.96 12.03
C ALA A 249 -4.22 24.01 12.56
N LEU A 250 -3.87 22.96 11.80
CA LEU A 250 -2.78 22.04 12.11
C LEU A 250 -1.44 22.45 11.47
N ARG A 251 -1.40 23.62 10.81
CA ARG A 251 -0.18 24.09 10.13
C ARG A 251 0.97 24.27 11.09
N GLU A 252 2.11 23.71 10.70
CA GLU A 252 3.40 23.88 11.36
C GLU A 252 4.31 24.82 10.54
N PRO A 253 5.43 25.30 11.09
CA PRO A 253 6.37 26.14 10.33
C PRO A 253 6.85 25.50 9.00
N ALA A 254 6.96 24.17 8.94
CA ALA A 254 7.36 23.43 7.76
C ALA A 254 6.21 23.21 6.75
N GLY A 255 4.96 23.50 7.09
CA GLY A 255 3.79 23.31 6.25
C GLY A 255 2.67 22.50 6.93
N LEU A 256 1.78 21.95 6.13
CA LEU A 256 0.70 21.08 6.60
C LEU A 256 1.22 19.66 6.84
N PRO A 257 1.13 19.11 8.07
CA PRO A 257 1.64 17.79 8.39
C PRO A 257 0.78 16.67 7.81
N VAL A 258 1.42 15.58 7.41
CA VAL A 258 0.79 14.30 7.06
C VAL A 258 1.60 13.18 7.71
N THR A 259 1.03 12.54 8.70
CA THR A 259 1.70 11.50 9.47
C THR A 259 1.38 10.10 8.94
N TYR A 260 2.44 9.32 8.72
CA TYR A 260 2.36 7.90 8.41
C TYR A 260 2.87 7.09 9.60
N ARG A 261 2.06 6.17 10.10
CA ARG A 261 2.46 5.12 11.04
C ARG A 261 2.85 3.90 10.22
N LEU A 262 4.15 3.63 10.15
CA LEU A 262 4.73 2.57 9.35
C LEU A 262 4.97 1.33 10.21
N LEU A 263 4.59 0.18 9.69
CA LEU A 263 5.08 -1.12 10.17
C LEU A 263 6.08 -1.65 9.18
N THR A 264 7.21 -2.11 9.69
CA THR A 264 8.21 -2.87 8.94
C THR A 264 8.22 -4.28 9.43
N LEU A 265 7.98 -5.23 8.54
CA LEU A 265 7.97 -6.65 8.84
C LEU A 265 9.22 -7.28 8.22
N GLU A 266 9.98 -8.02 9.03
CA GLU A 266 11.02 -8.93 8.59
C GLU A 266 10.58 -10.34 8.95
N LEU A 267 10.33 -11.14 7.91
CA LEU A 267 9.83 -12.51 8.06
C LEU A 267 10.82 -13.48 7.43
N THR A 268 11.07 -14.63 8.08
CA THR A 268 11.90 -15.71 7.51
C THR A 268 11.08 -16.99 7.43
N ARG A 269 11.15 -17.68 6.30
CA ARG A 269 10.55 -18.99 6.11
C ARG A 269 11.35 -20.08 6.83
#